data_efd507bb3098be20f6d278ff3f49baff
#
_entry.id   efd507bb3098be20f6d278ff3f49baff
#
_cell.length_a   1.000
_cell.length_b   1.000
_cell.length_c   1.000
_cell.angle_alpha   90.00
_cell.angle_beta   90.00
_cell.angle_gamma   90.00
#
_symmetry.space_group_name_H-M   'P 1'
#
loop_
_entity.id
_entity.type
_entity.pdbx_description
1 polymer ?
#
loop_
_entity_poly.entity_id
_entity_poly.type
_entity_poly.pdbx_seq_one_letter_code
_entity_poly.pdbx_strand_id
1 'polypeptide(L)'
;MSTAVSLPPGQGIYLLIATLPLLVISEFRSTSYVGICLFKMLSSVAFLSGPLLQASTNDSPYCRLITAGLLFSLLGDFFLLPSRGDFSTRDSTKERKISVSFQLGVVAFAAAHIAYVFAFLSDSRETSRELLATTFIATMVLAKWLGVVYPPSHSSASSNALDLAISPDMKPLVFVYALIISSMFAVAVSTVPSSLSTVSPYQRSLGAAMFVASDLFVAKDAFGRSSAPNQRGWFRIAVGYGLYFWGQMVIAGTVGA
;
A
#
# COMPACT_ATOMS: atom_id res chain seq x y z
N MET A 1 -21.91 -19.16 -3.92
CA MET A 1 -20.71 -18.34 -3.60
C MET A 1 -21.14 -16.88 -3.57
N SER A 2 -20.92 -16.18 -2.47
CA SER A 2 -21.20 -14.75 -2.38
C SER A 2 -20.22 -13.99 -3.27
N THR A 3 -20.73 -13.12 -4.13
CA THR A 3 -19.90 -12.19 -4.94
C THR A 3 -19.61 -10.88 -4.20
N ALA A 4 -20.19 -10.72 -3.00
CA ALA A 4 -20.03 -9.51 -2.21
C ALA A 4 -18.67 -9.48 -1.53
N VAL A 5 -18.02 -8.30 -1.54
CA VAL A 5 -16.79 -8.04 -0.79
C VAL A 5 -17.18 -7.92 0.68
N SER A 6 -16.56 -8.75 1.54
CA SER A 6 -16.70 -8.64 2.99
C SER A 6 -15.82 -7.48 3.47
N LEU A 7 -16.35 -6.61 4.30
CA LEU A 7 -15.62 -5.52 4.92
C LEU A 7 -15.59 -5.72 6.45
N PRO A 8 -14.61 -5.12 7.15
CA PRO A 8 -14.56 -5.14 8.61
C PRO A 8 -15.84 -4.60 9.25
N PRO A 9 -16.06 -4.81 10.56
CA PRO A 9 -17.21 -4.27 11.29
C PRO A 9 -17.41 -2.77 11.06
N GLY A 10 -18.66 -2.32 11.03
CA GLY A 10 -19.07 -0.96 10.65
C GLY A 10 -18.31 0.19 11.33
N GLN A 11 -17.81 -0.01 12.55
CA GLN A 11 -17.03 0.99 13.27
C GLN A 11 -15.77 1.43 12.51
N GLY A 12 -15.01 0.49 11.95
CA GLY A 12 -13.84 0.79 11.13
C GLY A 12 -14.19 1.51 9.82
N ILE A 13 -15.30 1.08 9.20
CA ILE A 13 -15.81 1.71 7.97
C ILE A 13 -16.20 3.16 8.23
N TYR A 14 -16.99 3.42 9.29
CA TYR A 14 -17.42 4.79 9.64
C TYR A 14 -16.21 5.67 10.00
N LEU A 15 -15.23 5.12 10.73
CA LEU A 15 -14.01 5.85 11.04
C LEU A 15 -13.27 6.25 9.76
N LEU A 16 -13.10 5.32 8.81
CA LEU A 16 -12.42 5.62 7.55
C LEU A 16 -13.20 6.65 6.70
N ILE A 17 -14.51 6.50 6.58
CA ILE A 17 -15.37 7.46 5.84
C ILE A 17 -15.25 8.87 6.43
N ALA A 18 -15.13 9.00 7.75
CA ALA A 18 -14.96 10.30 8.39
C ALA A 18 -13.55 10.85 8.24
N THR A 19 -12.52 10.03 8.43
CA THR A 19 -11.11 10.50 8.50
C THR A 19 -10.44 10.67 7.14
N LEU A 20 -10.76 9.85 6.15
CA LEU A 20 -10.13 9.90 4.84
C LEU A 20 -10.38 11.23 4.09
N PRO A 21 -11.60 11.78 4.01
CA PRO A 21 -11.81 13.09 3.40
C PRO A 21 -11.06 14.22 4.15
N LEU A 22 -11.02 14.15 5.49
CA LEU A 22 -10.30 15.13 6.30
C LEU A 22 -8.78 15.05 6.08
N LEU A 23 -8.23 13.84 5.89
CA LEU A 23 -6.84 13.64 5.49
C LEU A 23 -6.56 14.29 4.13
N VAL A 24 -7.40 14.01 3.13
CA VAL A 24 -7.26 14.57 1.78
C VAL A 24 -7.30 16.11 1.80
N ILE A 25 -8.25 16.69 2.54
CA ILE A 25 -8.36 18.15 2.68
C ILE A 25 -7.11 18.72 3.40
N SER A 26 -6.65 18.08 4.47
CA SER A 26 -5.48 18.51 5.23
C SER A 26 -4.20 18.45 4.40
N GLU A 27 -4.03 17.41 3.59
CA GLU A 27 -2.90 17.24 2.69
C GLU A 27 -2.94 18.23 1.52
N PHE A 28 -4.12 18.42 0.91
CA PHE A 28 -4.30 19.32 -0.23
C PHE A 28 -4.09 20.78 0.14
N ARG A 29 -4.66 21.22 1.25
CA ARG A 29 -4.52 22.61 1.70
C ARG A 29 -3.19 22.90 2.37
N SER A 30 -2.44 21.86 2.77
CA SER A 30 -1.14 21.96 3.47
C SER A 30 -1.14 22.90 4.68
N THR A 31 -2.30 23.10 5.32
CA THR A 31 -2.50 24.12 6.36
C THR A 31 -2.27 23.59 7.77
N SER A 32 -2.31 22.28 7.97
CA SER A 32 -2.23 21.69 9.30
C SER A 32 -1.38 20.42 9.33
N TYR A 33 -0.15 20.55 9.79
CA TYR A 33 0.71 19.40 10.09
C TYR A 33 0.05 18.38 11.01
N VAL A 34 -0.57 18.87 12.10
CA VAL A 34 -1.26 18.01 13.09
C VAL A 34 -2.43 17.29 12.45
N GLY A 35 -3.19 17.98 11.58
CA GLY A 35 -4.32 17.38 10.86
C GLY A 35 -3.88 16.23 9.96
N ILE A 36 -2.80 16.40 9.19
CA ILE A 36 -2.25 15.33 8.32
C ILE A 36 -1.86 14.12 9.16
N CYS A 37 -1.06 14.33 10.23
CA CYS A 37 -0.61 13.24 11.10
C CYS A 37 -1.79 12.53 11.78
N LEU A 38 -2.71 13.29 12.37
CA LEU A 38 -3.86 12.74 13.10
C LEU A 38 -4.79 11.94 12.18
N PHE A 39 -5.23 12.52 11.06
CA PHE A 39 -6.18 11.85 10.18
C PHE A 39 -5.56 10.67 9.44
N LYS A 40 -4.26 10.71 9.12
CA LYS A 40 -3.56 9.56 8.56
C LYS A 40 -3.54 8.40 9.56
N MET A 41 -3.13 8.63 10.80
CA MET A 41 -3.08 7.59 11.83
C MET A 41 -4.47 7.05 12.20
N LEU A 42 -5.50 7.90 12.26
CA LEU A 42 -6.88 7.46 12.47
C LEU A 42 -7.39 6.59 11.33
N SER A 43 -7.06 6.94 10.08
CA SER A 43 -7.39 6.10 8.93
C SER A 43 -6.66 4.76 8.96
N SER A 44 -5.42 4.72 9.47
CA SER A 44 -4.68 3.47 9.65
C SER A 44 -5.26 2.61 10.78
N VAL A 45 -5.72 3.20 11.86
CA VAL A 45 -6.43 2.46 12.93
C VAL A 45 -7.75 1.87 12.41
N ALA A 46 -8.40 2.51 11.45
CA ALA A 46 -9.67 2.04 10.90
C ALA A 46 -9.57 0.61 10.31
N PHE A 47 -8.53 0.29 9.54
CA PHE A 47 -8.39 -1.04 8.96
C PHE A 47 -7.96 -2.10 9.99
N LEU A 48 -7.35 -1.71 11.11
CA LEU A 48 -7.01 -2.61 12.21
C LEU A 48 -8.20 -3.00 13.08
N SER A 49 -9.27 -2.19 13.09
CA SER A 49 -10.42 -2.40 13.98
C SER A 49 -11.06 -3.78 13.83
N GLY A 50 -11.21 -4.28 12.61
CA GLY A 50 -11.79 -5.59 12.33
C GLY A 50 -10.95 -6.75 12.91
N PRO A 51 -9.72 -6.93 12.43
CA PRO A 51 -8.83 -8.00 12.88
C PRO A 51 -8.55 -7.98 14.39
N LEU A 52 -8.41 -6.80 15.01
CA LEU A 52 -8.19 -6.70 16.46
C LEU A 52 -9.42 -7.13 17.28
N LEU A 53 -10.63 -6.80 16.84
CA LEU A 53 -11.86 -7.24 17.49
C LEU A 53 -12.07 -8.76 17.35
N GLN A 54 -11.57 -9.35 16.26
CA GLN A 54 -11.72 -10.78 15.98
C GLN A 54 -10.56 -11.62 16.52
N ALA A 55 -9.41 -11.03 16.83
CA ALA A 55 -8.24 -11.72 17.35
C ALA A 55 -8.53 -12.52 18.64
N SER A 56 -9.56 -12.10 19.41
CA SER A 56 -10.00 -12.82 20.61
C SER A 56 -10.86 -14.06 20.31
N THR A 57 -11.45 -14.15 19.14
CA THR A 57 -12.40 -15.22 18.75
C THR A 57 -11.87 -16.14 17.67
N ASN A 58 -10.93 -15.68 16.86
CA ASN A 58 -10.36 -16.42 15.72
C ASN A 58 -8.83 -16.44 15.80
N ASP A 59 -8.27 -17.49 16.35
CA ASP A 59 -6.80 -17.70 16.50
C ASP A 59 -6.18 -18.48 15.32
N SER A 60 -6.73 -18.34 14.12
CA SER A 60 -6.17 -19.00 12.93
C SER A 60 -4.82 -18.38 12.52
N PRO A 61 -3.88 -19.15 11.95
CA PRO A 61 -2.62 -18.63 11.40
C PRO A 61 -2.87 -17.52 10.37
N TYR A 62 -3.91 -17.64 9.56
CA TYR A 62 -4.34 -16.63 8.60
C TYR A 62 -4.67 -15.30 9.27
N CYS A 63 -5.54 -15.32 10.28
CA CYS A 63 -5.94 -14.13 11.04
C CYS A 63 -4.73 -13.43 11.65
N ARG A 64 -3.83 -14.18 12.29
CA ARG A 64 -2.60 -13.65 12.89
C ARG A 64 -1.68 -12.99 11.88
N LEU A 65 -1.48 -13.61 10.71
CA LEU A 65 -0.62 -13.09 9.64
C LEU A 65 -1.21 -11.83 8.99
N ILE A 66 -2.53 -11.80 8.72
CA ILE A 66 -3.19 -10.58 8.22
C ILE A 66 -3.09 -9.46 9.26
N THR A 67 -3.35 -9.74 10.54
CA THR A 67 -3.23 -8.74 11.61
C THR A 67 -1.80 -8.20 11.73
N ALA A 68 -0.79 -9.07 11.65
CA ALA A 68 0.61 -8.66 11.64
C ALA A 68 0.93 -7.77 10.44
N GLY A 69 0.46 -8.12 9.23
CA GLY A 69 0.62 -7.31 8.03
C GLY A 69 0.00 -5.91 8.17
N LEU A 70 -1.21 -5.84 8.74
CA LEU A 70 -1.88 -4.56 9.00
C LEU A 70 -1.15 -3.72 10.08
N LEU A 71 -0.58 -4.35 11.11
CA LEU A 71 0.25 -3.66 12.10
C LEU A 71 1.54 -3.11 11.49
N PHE A 72 2.22 -3.88 10.64
CA PHE A 72 3.38 -3.37 9.89
C PHE A 72 2.99 -2.25 8.92
N SER A 73 1.80 -2.29 8.31
CA SER A 73 1.28 -1.19 7.49
C SER A 73 1.04 0.07 8.31
N LEU A 74 0.48 -0.03 9.51
CA LEU A 74 0.34 1.10 10.44
C LEU A 74 1.71 1.68 10.83
N LEU A 75 2.72 0.84 11.10
CA LEU A 75 4.09 1.30 11.33
C LEU A 75 4.66 2.01 10.10
N GLY A 76 4.41 1.49 8.90
CA GLY A 76 4.79 2.14 7.65
C GLY A 76 4.16 3.52 7.52
N ASP A 77 2.87 3.66 7.82
CA ASP A 77 2.16 4.93 7.81
C ASP A 77 2.76 5.93 8.81
N PHE A 78 3.12 5.46 10.01
CA PHE A 78 3.78 6.27 11.02
C PHE A 78 5.14 6.80 10.52
N PHE A 79 5.98 5.95 9.94
CA PHE A 79 7.27 6.36 9.40
C PHE A 79 7.16 7.26 8.17
N LEU A 80 6.07 7.16 7.41
CA LEU A 80 5.78 8.06 6.29
C LEU A 80 5.06 9.36 6.70
N LEU A 81 4.93 9.64 8.00
CA LEU A 81 4.51 10.99 8.43
C LEU A 81 5.60 12.00 8.07
N PRO A 82 5.23 13.17 7.53
CA PRO A 82 6.21 14.21 7.24
C PRO A 82 6.86 14.68 8.54
N SER A 83 8.17 14.95 8.52
CA SER A 83 8.77 15.63 9.66
C SER A 83 8.33 17.10 9.72
N ARG A 84 8.38 17.72 10.89
CA ARG A 84 8.08 19.17 11.01
C ARG A 84 9.00 20.03 10.14
N GLY A 85 10.27 19.60 10.01
CA GLY A 85 11.24 20.26 9.14
C GLY A 85 10.85 20.18 7.67
N ASP A 86 10.48 18.97 7.18
CA ASP A 86 10.08 18.76 5.81
C ASP A 86 8.77 19.50 5.46
N PHE A 87 7.86 19.60 6.45
CA PHE A 87 6.63 20.37 6.30
C PHE A 87 6.89 21.88 6.18
N SER A 88 7.84 22.41 6.96
CA SER A 88 8.19 23.84 6.96
C SER A 88 9.04 24.23 5.74
N THR A 89 9.86 23.32 5.18
CA THR A 89 10.74 23.57 4.02
C THR A 89 10.13 23.19 2.68
N ARG A 90 8.84 22.93 2.62
CA ARG A 90 8.12 22.51 1.41
C ARG A 90 8.25 23.52 0.25
N ASP A 91 8.64 24.77 0.52
CA ASP A 91 8.86 25.85 -0.47
C ASP A 91 10.32 25.97 -0.94
N SER A 92 11.27 25.19 -0.41
CA SER A 92 12.67 25.33 -0.80
C SER A 92 13.05 24.39 -1.93
N THR A 93 13.70 24.94 -2.97
CA THR A 93 14.23 24.26 -4.17
C THR A 93 15.42 23.31 -3.91
N LYS A 94 15.64 22.88 -2.67
CA LYS A 94 16.71 21.93 -2.34
C LYS A 94 16.37 20.53 -2.81
N GLU A 95 17.33 19.85 -3.42
CA GLU A 95 17.26 18.42 -3.73
C GLU A 95 16.71 17.63 -2.53
N ARG A 96 15.60 16.94 -2.72
CA ARG A 96 14.89 16.19 -1.70
C ARG A 96 15.69 14.95 -1.35
N LYS A 97 16.57 15.03 -0.33
CA LYS A 97 17.20 13.84 0.23
C LYS A 97 16.11 12.97 0.86
N ILE A 98 16.06 11.71 0.44
CA ILE A 98 15.14 10.74 1.01
C ILE A 98 15.49 10.50 2.46
N SER A 99 14.55 10.73 3.36
CA SER A 99 14.75 10.60 4.80
C SER A 99 14.92 9.14 5.21
N VAL A 100 15.62 8.90 6.31
CA VAL A 100 15.72 7.57 6.93
C VAL A 100 14.30 7.07 7.32
N SER A 101 13.45 7.98 7.77
CA SER A 101 12.05 7.65 8.10
C SER A 101 11.30 7.08 6.89
N PHE A 102 11.48 7.63 5.69
CA PHE A 102 10.91 7.07 4.47
C PHE A 102 11.41 5.64 4.20
N GLN A 103 12.73 5.41 4.35
CA GLN A 103 13.31 4.07 4.16
C GLN A 103 12.73 3.06 5.16
N LEU A 104 12.60 3.45 6.43
CA LEU A 104 11.96 2.61 7.45
C LEU A 104 10.49 2.32 7.14
N GLY A 105 9.76 3.30 6.58
CA GLY A 105 8.42 3.11 6.08
C GLY A 105 8.34 2.05 4.98
N VAL A 106 9.24 2.14 3.99
CA VAL A 106 9.33 1.13 2.90
C VAL A 106 9.63 -0.26 3.46
N VAL A 107 10.54 -0.38 4.44
CA VAL A 107 10.86 -1.67 5.09
C VAL A 107 9.65 -2.21 5.86
N ALA A 108 8.92 -1.37 6.57
CA ALA A 108 7.72 -1.77 7.30
C ALA A 108 6.62 -2.27 6.34
N PHE A 109 6.39 -1.59 5.22
CA PHE A 109 5.46 -2.07 4.18
C PHE A 109 5.93 -3.35 3.51
N ALA A 110 7.24 -3.52 3.28
CA ALA A 110 7.79 -4.78 2.78
C ALA A 110 7.47 -5.94 3.74
N ALA A 111 7.64 -5.74 5.05
CA ALA A 111 7.27 -6.72 6.08
C ALA A 111 5.76 -7.01 6.06
N ALA A 112 4.91 -5.99 5.87
CA ALA A 112 3.48 -6.18 5.72
C ALA A 112 3.13 -7.08 4.53
N HIS A 113 3.72 -6.83 3.37
CA HIS A 113 3.48 -7.64 2.17
C HIS A 113 3.97 -9.08 2.32
N ILE A 114 5.11 -9.29 2.97
CA ILE A 114 5.60 -10.64 3.30
C ILE A 114 4.59 -11.37 4.20
N ALA A 115 4.05 -10.70 5.21
CA ALA A 115 3.02 -11.28 6.07
C ALA A 115 1.76 -11.64 5.28
N TYR A 116 1.32 -10.80 4.32
CA TYR A 116 0.19 -11.11 3.44
C TYR A 116 0.48 -12.28 2.50
N VAL A 117 1.70 -12.40 1.95
CA VAL A 117 2.11 -13.58 1.15
C VAL A 117 1.93 -14.86 1.97
N PHE A 118 2.47 -14.89 3.19
CA PHE A 118 2.34 -16.07 4.05
C PHE A 118 0.88 -16.32 4.47
N ALA A 119 0.10 -15.28 4.73
CA ALA A 119 -1.32 -15.42 5.02
C ALA A 119 -2.07 -16.09 3.86
N PHE A 120 -1.93 -15.57 2.65
CA PHE A 120 -2.62 -16.09 1.47
C PHE A 120 -2.22 -17.52 1.14
N LEU A 121 -0.94 -17.87 1.33
CA LEU A 121 -0.45 -19.24 1.16
C LEU A 121 -0.97 -20.18 2.25
N SER A 122 -1.04 -19.73 3.52
CA SER A 122 -1.48 -20.57 4.65
C SER A 122 -2.95 -20.97 4.58
N ASP A 123 -3.80 -20.15 3.93
CA ASP A 123 -5.23 -20.42 3.72
C ASP A 123 -5.54 -20.74 2.25
N SER A 124 -4.57 -21.24 1.51
CA SER A 124 -4.75 -21.64 0.12
C SER A 124 -5.03 -23.13 0.02
N ARG A 125 -6.15 -23.48 -0.65
CA ARG A 125 -6.45 -24.86 -1.03
C ARG A 125 -5.62 -25.31 -2.23
N GLU A 126 -5.42 -24.42 -3.17
CA GLU A 126 -4.71 -24.67 -4.42
C GLU A 126 -3.99 -23.40 -4.89
N THR A 127 -2.82 -23.58 -5.46
CA THR A 127 -2.03 -22.49 -6.04
C THR A 127 -1.67 -22.83 -7.48
N SER A 128 -2.16 -22.05 -8.43
CA SER A 128 -1.79 -22.18 -9.84
C SER A 128 -0.41 -21.62 -10.07
N ARG A 129 0.57 -22.50 -10.33
CA ARG A 129 1.96 -22.09 -10.59
C ARG A 129 2.11 -21.25 -11.85
N GLU A 130 1.33 -21.56 -12.88
CA GLU A 130 1.32 -20.82 -14.14
C GLU A 130 0.82 -19.38 -13.93
N LEU A 131 -0.31 -19.24 -13.22
CA LEU A 131 -0.89 -17.93 -12.90
C LEU A 131 0.01 -17.10 -11.98
N LEU A 132 0.69 -17.76 -11.03
CA LEU A 132 1.67 -17.12 -10.16
C LEU A 132 2.85 -16.58 -10.99
N ALA A 133 3.46 -17.41 -11.82
CA ALA A 133 4.60 -17.02 -12.63
C ALA A 133 4.25 -15.92 -13.63
N THR A 134 3.13 -16.07 -14.35
CA THR A 134 2.70 -15.09 -15.36
C THR A 134 2.36 -13.75 -14.73
N THR A 135 1.62 -13.72 -13.61
CA THR A 135 1.28 -12.49 -12.90
C THR A 135 2.52 -11.80 -12.34
N PHE A 136 3.42 -12.55 -11.72
CA PHE A 136 4.69 -12.00 -11.20
C PHE A 136 5.53 -11.36 -12.32
N ILE A 137 5.75 -12.08 -13.42
CA ILE A 137 6.52 -11.57 -14.56
C ILE A 137 5.84 -10.33 -15.15
N ALA A 138 4.52 -10.39 -15.38
CA ALA A 138 3.77 -9.25 -15.92
C ALA A 138 3.87 -8.00 -15.02
N THR A 139 3.76 -8.17 -13.71
CA THR A 139 3.89 -7.06 -12.75
C THR A 139 5.30 -6.49 -12.74
N MET A 140 6.33 -7.32 -12.80
CA MET A 140 7.72 -6.86 -12.85
C MET A 140 8.06 -6.16 -14.19
N VAL A 141 7.52 -6.65 -15.32
CA VAL A 141 7.65 -5.99 -16.63
C VAL A 141 6.96 -4.63 -16.60
N LEU A 142 5.76 -4.56 -16.01
CA LEU A 142 5.04 -3.29 -15.82
C LEU A 142 5.83 -2.33 -14.93
N ALA A 143 6.38 -2.79 -13.80
CA ALA A 143 7.20 -1.97 -12.91
C ALA A 143 8.45 -1.42 -13.62
N LYS A 144 9.07 -2.24 -14.49
CA LYS A 144 10.19 -1.81 -15.33
C LYS A 144 9.77 -0.76 -16.35
N TRP A 145 8.65 -0.98 -17.05
CA TRP A 145 8.13 -0.03 -18.04
C TRP A 145 7.74 1.32 -17.40
N LEU A 146 7.17 1.30 -16.19
CA LEU A 146 6.82 2.49 -15.43
C LEU A 146 8.05 3.27 -14.90
N GLY A 147 9.25 2.65 -14.91
CA GLY A 147 10.47 3.27 -14.40
C GLY A 147 10.69 3.06 -12.89
N VAL A 148 9.94 2.17 -12.24
CA VAL A 148 10.14 1.84 -10.81
C VAL A 148 11.40 0.99 -10.64
N VAL A 149 11.64 0.06 -11.57
CA VAL A 149 12.80 -0.85 -11.53
C VAL A 149 13.90 -0.32 -12.44
N TYR A 150 14.98 0.18 -11.85
CA TYR A 150 16.17 0.69 -12.55
C TYR A 150 15.82 1.61 -13.73
N PRO A 151 15.23 2.81 -13.45
CA PRO A 151 14.93 3.77 -14.51
C PRO A 151 16.18 4.14 -15.28
N PRO A 152 16.10 4.32 -16.61
CA PRO A 152 17.22 4.77 -17.42
C PRO A 152 17.66 6.18 -17.01
N SER A 153 18.97 6.46 -17.11
CA SER A 153 19.55 7.75 -16.70
C SER A 153 19.13 8.92 -17.60
N HIS A 154 18.69 8.63 -18.84
CA HIS A 154 18.24 9.63 -19.81
C HIS A 154 16.72 9.59 -19.99
N SER A 155 16.11 10.76 -20.03
CA SER A 155 14.63 10.96 -20.12
C SER A 155 14.00 10.50 -21.44
N SER A 156 14.81 10.20 -22.46
CA SER A 156 14.34 9.80 -23.79
C SER A 156 14.07 8.30 -23.96
N ALA A 157 14.26 7.48 -22.89
CA ALA A 157 14.01 6.06 -23.00
C ALA A 157 12.53 5.73 -22.77
N SER A 158 11.97 4.91 -23.65
CA SER A 158 10.57 4.44 -23.62
C SER A 158 10.15 3.65 -22.37
N SER A 159 11.06 3.42 -21.42
CA SER A 159 10.87 2.61 -20.22
C SER A 159 10.88 3.41 -18.91
N ASN A 160 10.33 4.61 -18.90
CA ASN A 160 10.15 5.42 -17.68
C ASN A 160 8.86 6.25 -17.80
N ALA A 161 7.72 5.57 -17.93
CA ALA A 161 6.44 6.22 -18.16
C ALA A 161 6.00 7.16 -17.02
N LEU A 162 6.45 6.91 -15.78
CA LEU A 162 6.18 7.77 -14.63
C LEU A 162 7.19 8.91 -14.47
N ASP A 163 8.23 9.00 -15.32
CA ASP A 163 9.31 9.99 -15.23
C ASP A 163 9.92 10.05 -13.81
N LEU A 164 10.40 8.89 -13.36
CA LEU A 164 11.01 8.76 -12.04
C LEU A 164 12.52 9.01 -12.09
N ALA A 165 13.04 9.63 -11.04
CA ALA A 165 14.46 9.82 -10.79
C ALA A 165 14.84 9.20 -9.44
N ILE A 166 15.25 7.93 -9.45
CA ILE A 166 15.63 7.19 -8.25
C ILE A 166 17.14 7.32 -8.05
N SER A 167 17.54 7.83 -6.88
CA SER A 167 18.96 7.95 -6.52
C SER A 167 19.64 6.56 -6.48
N PRO A 168 20.92 6.44 -6.81
CA PRO A 168 21.63 5.16 -6.82
C PRO A 168 21.48 4.36 -5.52
N ASP A 169 21.53 5.05 -4.37
CA ASP A 169 21.42 4.44 -3.04
C ASP A 169 20.05 3.81 -2.76
N MET A 170 19.00 4.34 -3.40
CA MET A 170 17.62 3.84 -3.22
C MET A 170 17.23 2.74 -4.20
N LYS A 171 17.96 2.60 -5.33
CA LYS A 171 17.62 1.59 -6.35
C LYS A 171 17.52 0.17 -5.81
N PRO A 172 18.45 -0.32 -4.94
CA PRO A 172 18.33 -1.67 -4.40
C PRO A 172 17.09 -1.84 -3.51
N LEU A 173 16.80 -0.86 -2.66
CA LEU A 173 15.64 -0.89 -1.76
C LEU A 173 14.33 -0.92 -2.56
N VAL A 174 14.19 -0.05 -3.56
CA VAL A 174 13.00 0.02 -4.42
C VAL A 174 12.86 -1.27 -5.25
N PHE A 175 13.96 -1.84 -5.73
CA PHE A 175 13.93 -3.11 -6.47
C PHE A 175 13.45 -4.27 -5.60
N VAL A 176 14.02 -4.43 -4.40
CA VAL A 176 13.61 -5.47 -3.45
C VAL A 176 12.12 -5.29 -3.05
N TYR A 177 11.71 -4.05 -2.82
CA TYR A 177 10.31 -3.74 -2.53
C TYR A 177 9.39 -4.11 -3.69
N ALA A 178 9.78 -3.79 -4.94
CA ALA A 178 9.02 -4.16 -6.13
C ALA A 178 8.89 -5.67 -6.29
N LEU A 179 9.94 -6.45 -5.98
CA LEU A 179 9.87 -7.91 -5.96
C LEU A 179 8.86 -8.42 -4.93
N ILE A 180 8.88 -7.88 -3.72
CA ILE A 180 8.01 -8.32 -2.62
C ILE A 180 6.55 -8.01 -2.93
N ILE A 181 6.22 -6.78 -3.35
CA ILE A 181 4.84 -6.41 -3.65
C ILE A 181 4.29 -7.14 -4.89
N SER A 182 5.14 -7.37 -5.90
CA SER A 182 4.77 -8.18 -7.08
C SER A 182 4.50 -9.64 -6.69
N SER A 183 5.29 -10.19 -5.76
CA SER A 183 5.06 -11.53 -5.20
C SER A 183 3.74 -11.60 -4.44
N MET A 184 3.43 -10.60 -3.61
CA MET A 184 2.17 -10.51 -2.88
C MET A 184 0.98 -10.49 -3.82
N PHE A 185 1.01 -9.67 -4.86
CA PHE A 185 -0.05 -9.61 -5.85
C PHE A 185 -0.18 -10.92 -6.64
N ALA A 186 0.95 -11.51 -7.08
CA ALA A 186 0.95 -12.79 -7.80
C ALA A 186 0.36 -13.92 -6.95
N VAL A 187 0.70 -14.00 -5.65
CA VAL A 187 0.13 -14.99 -4.73
C VAL A 187 -1.35 -14.73 -4.52
N ALA A 188 -1.78 -13.48 -4.32
CA ALA A 188 -3.19 -13.13 -4.15
C ALA A 188 -4.05 -13.54 -5.35
N VAL A 189 -3.50 -13.44 -6.58
CA VAL A 189 -4.21 -13.80 -7.83
C VAL A 189 -4.21 -15.32 -8.07
N SER A 190 -3.13 -16.01 -7.70
CA SER A 190 -2.91 -17.43 -8.04
C SER A 190 -3.46 -18.41 -7.00
N THR A 191 -3.84 -17.93 -5.80
CA THR A 191 -4.33 -18.77 -4.72
C THR A 191 -5.85 -18.81 -4.66
N VAL A 192 -6.40 -20.00 -4.48
CA VAL A 192 -7.83 -20.21 -4.23
C VAL A 192 -8.02 -20.33 -2.72
N PRO A 193 -8.87 -19.48 -2.08
CA PRO A 193 -9.16 -19.58 -0.66
C PRO A 193 -9.71 -20.96 -0.27
N SER A 194 -9.48 -21.36 0.98
CA SER A 194 -10.04 -22.58 1.55
C SER A 194 -11.58 -22.57 1.43
N SER A 195 -12.17 -23.74 1.21
CA SER A 195 -13.62 -23.88 1.10
C SER A 195 -14.41 -23.49 2.36
N LEU A 196 -13.74 -23.33 3.48
CA LEU A 196 -14.31 -22.87 4.74
C LEU A 196 -14.43 -21.36 4.82
N SER A 197 -13.76 -20.60 3.93
CA SER A 197 -13.85 -19.14 3.93
C SER A 197 -15.11 -18.71 3.15
N THR A 198 -15.92 -17.86 3.78
CA THR A 198 -17.08 -17.21 3.15
C THR A 198 -16.69 -16.04 2.25
N VAL A 199 -15.40 -15.77 2.15
CA VAL A 199 -14.79 -14.65 1.40
C VAL A 199 -14.90 -14.90 -0.10
N SER A 200 -15.22 -13.84 -0.83
CA SER A 200 -15.13 -13.86 -2.30
C SER A 200 -13.71 -14.23 -2.75
N PRO A 201 -13.54 -15.18 -3.69
CA PRO A 201 -12.21 -15.59 -4.17
C PRO A 201 -11.39 -14.43 -4.76
N TYR A 202 -12.05 -13.36 -5.21
CA TYR A 202 -11.41 -12.18 -5.79
C TYR A 202 -11.03 -11.11 -4.77
N GLN A 203 -11.44 -11.25 -3.52
CA GLN A 203 -11.25 -10.18 -2.52
C GLN A 203 -9.77 -9.94 -2.21
N ARG A 204 -8.96 -11.00 -2.08
CA ARG A 204 -7.52 -10.90 -1.85
C ARG A 204 -6.81 -10.21 -3.01
N SER A 205 -7.12 -10.62 -4.24
CA SER A 205 -6.54 -10.03 -5.45
C SER A 205 -6.99 -8.58 -5.65
N LEU A 206 -8.24 -8.24 -5.32
CA LEU A 206 -8.73 -6.87 -5.36
C LEU A 206 -7.96 -5.97 -4.38
N GLY A 207 -7.85 -6.36 -3.11
CA GLY A 207 -7.10 -5.59 -2.11
C GLY A 207 -5.63 -5.43 -2.49
N ALA A 208 -4.99 -6.51 -2.97
CA ALA A 208 -3.62 -6.49 -3.43
C ALA A 208 -3.42 -5.58 -4.67
N ALA A 209 -4.33 -5.61 -5.64
CA ALA A 209 -4.31 -4.73 -6.82
C ALA A 209 -4.44 -3.26 -6.42
N MET A 210 -5.36 -2.94 -5.51
CA MET A 210 -5.54 -1.58 -5.00
C MET A 210 -4.26 -1.09 -4.30
N PHE A 211 -3.58 -1.96 -3.55
CA PHE A 211 -2.33 -1.63 -2.90
C PHE A 211 -1.22 -1.35 -3.92
N VAL A 212 -0.99 -2.25 -4.88
CA VAL A 212 -0.02 -2.05 -5.97
C VAL A 212 -0.28 -0.73 -6.70
N ALA A 213 -1.54 -0.44 -7.02
CA ALA A 213 -1.90 0.80 -7.68
C ALA A 213 -1.61 2.03 -6.80
N SER A 214 -1.87 1.96 -5.48
CA SER A 214 -1.56 3.05 -4.55
C SER A 214 -0.07 3.35 -4.49
N ASP A 215 0.78 2.33 -4.53
CA ASP A 215 2.23 2.48 -4.44
C ASP A 215 2.84 3.18 -5.66
N LEU A 216 2.18 3.12 -6.82
CA LEU A 216 2.58 3.92 -7.97
C LEU A 216 2.42 5.43 -7.69
N PHE A 217 1.41 5.83 -6.91
CA PHE A 217 1.26 7.23 -6.48
C PHE A 217 2.36 7.60 -5.49
N VAL A 218 2.70 6.72 -4.54
CA VAL A 218 3.81 6.94 -3.59
C VAL A 218 5.13 7.05 -4.35
N ALA A 219 5.41 6.16 -5.29
CA ALA A 219 6.62 6.20 -6.12
C ALA A 219 6.72 7.50 -6.93
N LYS A 220 5.62 7.92 -7.55
CA LYS A 220 5.56 9.20 -8.30
C LYS A 220 5.75 10.40 -7.38
N ASP A 221 5.26 10.35 -6.15
CA ASP A 221 5.40 11.43 -5.18
C ASP A 221 6.81 11.52 -4.57
N ALA A 222 7.46 10.36 -4.37
CA ALA A 222 8.79 10.28 -3.81
C ALA A 222 9.90 10.55 -4.84
N PHE A 223 9.73 10.06 -6.07
CA PHE A 223 10.80 9.99 -7.08
C PHE A 223 10.48 10.71 -8.40
N GLY A 224 9.28 11.29 -8.57
CA GLY A 224 8.91 11.97 -9.82
C GLY A 224 9.72 13.25 -10.05
N ARG A 225 10.27 13.44 -11.26
CA ARG A 225 11.08 14.61 -11.64
C ARG A 225 10.29 15.94 -11.64
N SER A 226 9.03 15.88 -12.05
CA SER A 226 8.21 17.10 -12.24
C SER A 226 7.28 17.42 -11.07
N SER A 227 7.48 16.82 -9.91
CA SER A 227 6.64 17.08 -8.74
C SER A 227 7.11 18.32 -7.98
N ALA A 228 6.74 19.49 -8.47
CA ALA A 228 6.72 20.68 -7.60
C ALA A 228 5.75 20.39 -6.43
N PRO A 229 6.16 20.53 -5.18
CA PRO A 229 5.35 20.16 -4.00
C PRO A 229 3.99 20.84 -3.96
N ASN A 230 3.85 21.99 -4.61
CA ASN A 230 2.68 22.87 -4.57
C ASN A 230 1.62 22.57 -5.64
N GLN A 231 1.79 21.49 -6.45
CA GLN A 231 0.88 21.18 -7.57
C GLN A 231 0.22 19.81 -7.49
N ARG A 232 0.20 19.15 -6.31
CA ARG A 232 -0.57 17.91 -6.18
C ARG A 232 -2.06 18.23 -6.21
N GLY A 233 -2.74 17.90 -7.33
CA GLY A 233 -4.19 18.04 -7.42
C GLY A 233 -4.88 17.20 -6.34
N TRP A 234 -5.95 17.73 -5.75
CA TRP A 234 -6.74 17.04 -4.72
C TRP A 234 -7.18 15.63 -5.16
N PHE A 235 -7.52 15.49 -6.45
CA PHE A 235 -7.96 14.20 -7.01
C PHE A 235 -6.87 13.13 -6.93
N ARG A 236 -5.61 13.48 -7.24
CA ARG A 236 -4.48 12.55 -7.13
C ARG A 236 -4.25 12.10 -5.69
N ILE A 237 -4.35 13.02 -4.73
CA ILE A 237 -4.23 12.73 -3.30
C ILE A 237 -5.38 11.81 -2.87
N ALA A 238 -6.61 12.14 -3.26
CA ALA A 238 -7.80 11.37 -2.92
C ALA A 238 -7.75 9.93 -3.48
N VAL A 239 -7.33 9.77 -4.74
CA VAL A 239 -7.19 8.44 -5.37
C VAL A 239 -6.08 7.64 -4.71
N GLY A 240 -4.90 8.23 -4.47
CA GLY A 240 -3.77 7.54 -3.84
C GLY A 240 -4.12 7.01 -2.44
N TYR A 241 -4.61 7.87 -1.57
CA TYR A 241 -5.06 7.46 -0.23
C TYR A 241 -6.30 6.56 -0.27
N GLY A 242 -7.23 6.82 -1.18
CA GLY A 242 -8.42 5.98 -1.36
C GLY A 242 -8.05 4.54 -1.71
N LEU A 243 -7.19 4.33 -2.70
CA LEU A 243 -6.72 3.00 -3.08
C LEU A 243 -5.98 2.31 -1.92
N TYR A 244 -5.15 3.03 -1.21
CA TYR A 244 -4.40 2.48 -0.08
C TYR A 244 -5.33 2.04 1.06
N PHE A 245 -6.08 2.98 1.65
CA PHE A 245 -6.88 2.69 2.84
C PHE A 245 -8.03 1.73 2.57
N TRP A 246 -8.73 1.86 1.43
CA TRP A 246 -9.75 0.90 1.06
C TRP A 246 -9.16 -0.46 0.67
N GLY A 247 -7.98 -0.50 0.04
CA GLY A 247 -7.26 -1.75 -0.20
C GLY A 247 -6.96 -2.50 1.10
N GLN A 248 -6.50 -1.79 2.14
CA GLN A 248 -6.28 -2.36 3.47
C GLN A 248 -7.59 -2.83 4.12
N MET A 249 -8.69 -2.07 3.98
CA MET A 249 -10.01 -2.49 4.46
C MET A 249 -10.50 -3.77 3.77
N VAL A 250 -10.28 -3.89 2.47
CA VAL A 250 -10.64 -5.09 1.69
C VAL A 250 -9.83 -6.30 2.17
N ILE A 251 -8.51 -6.14 2.42
CA ILE A 251 -7.68 -7.20 2.98
C ILE A 251 -8.13 -7.52 4.42
N ALA A 252 -8.36 -6.54 5.25
CA ALA A 252 -8.82 -6.72 6.64
C ALA A 252 -10.16 -7.46 6.71
N GLY A 253 -11.07 -7.20 5.76
CA GLY A 253 -12.36 -7.88 5.66
C GLY A 253 -12.28 -9.37 5.33
N THR A 254 -11.12 -9.88 4.91
CA THR A 254 -10.94 -11.32 4.67
C THR A 254 -10.81 -12.14 5.96
N VAL A 255 -10.61 -11.48 7.11
CA VAL A 255 -10.42 -12.16 8.41
C VAL A 255 -11.75 -12.53 9.06
N GLY A 256 -12.82 -11.76 8.82
CA GLY A 256 -14.09 -11.86 9.53
C GLY A 256 -15.19 -12.62 8.83
N ALA A 257 -14.86 -13.31 7.77
CA ALA A 257 -15.84 -13.98 6.92
C ALA A 257 -15.81 -15.50 7.12
#